data_1fe77ab0f937070ef3b3f17f51753362
#
_entry.id   1fe77ab0f937070ef3b3f17f51753362
#
_cell.length_a   1.000
_cell.length_b   1.000
_cell.length_c   1.000
_cell.angle_alpha   90.00
_cell.angle_beta   90.00
_cell.angle_gamma   90.00
#
_symmetry.space_group_name_H-M   'P 1'
#
loop_
_entity.id
_entity.type
_entity.pdbx_description
1 polymer ?
#
loop_
_entity_poly.entity_id
_entity_poly.type
_entity_poly.pdbx_seq_one_letter_code
_entity_poly.pdbx_strand_id
1 'polypeptide(L)'
;MLVERRFDVGATVVAEAEPGRSMFIVHAGKLVVSKLGDSGLVIRMAGLEPGDFFGEMTLIEMQNRSATVVAESPTVLYELTARNLYACYKADVHAYVMVIQNINRELCRRLRRADNRIAELQMLHARQ
;
A
#
# COMPACT_ATOMS: atom_id res chain seq x y z
N MET A 1 -12.12 15.61 0.58
CA MET A 1 -10.69 15.35 0.54
C MET A 1 -10.35 13.97 -0.03
N LEU A 2 -10.98 12.91 0.46
CA LEU A 2 -10.82 11.57 -0.11
C LEU A 2 -11.75 11.40 -1.31
N VAL A 3 -11.22 10.79 -2.36
CA VAL A 3 -11.99 10.53 -3.58
C VAL A 3 -12.32 9.04 -3.63
N GLU A 4 -13.61 8.72 -3.76
CA GLU A 4 -14.02 7.32 -3.91
C GLU A 4 -13.70 6.83 -5.32
N ARG A 5 -13.06 5.66 -5.40
CA ARG A 5 -12.72 4.99 -6.65
C ARG A 5 -13.25 3.56 -6.64
N ARG A 6 -13.86 3.14 -7.74
CA ARG A 6 -14.42 1.80 -7.87
C ARG A 6 -13.70 1.03 -8.96
N PHE A 7 -13.44 -0.26 -8.69
CA PHE A 7 -12.72 -1.14 -9.61
C PHE A 7 -13.42 -2.48 -9.74
N ASP A 8 -13.50 -2.98 -10.96
CA ASP A 8 -14.04 -4.31 -11.23
C ASP A 8 -12.99 -5.38 -10.97
N VAL A 9 -13.44 -6.63 -10.89
CA VAL A 9 -12.56 -7.80 -10.75
C VAL A 9 -11.54 -7.81 -11.88
N GLY A 10 -10.27 -7.99 -11.53
CA GLY A 10 -9.18 -8.05 -12.50
C GLY A 10 -8.59 -6.70 -12.89
N ALA A 11 -9.19 -5.59 -12.45
CA ALA A 11 -8.68 -4.25 -12.77
C ALA A 11 -7.35 -4.00 -12.05
N THR A 12 -6.39 -3.43 -12.77
CA THR A 12 -5.13 -2.96 -12.19
C THR A 12 -5.33 -1.57 -11.61
N VAL A 13 -5.14 -1.44 -10.31
CA VAL A 13 -5.27 -0.14 -9.64
C VAL A 13 -4.00 0.68 -9.81
N VAL A 14 -2.86 0.07 -9.52
CA VAL A 14 -1.53 0.67 -9.71
C VAL A 14 -0.61 -0.39 -10.30
N ALA A 15 0.36 0.03 -11.11
CA ALA A 15 1.32 -0.85 -11.75
C ALA A 15 2.73 -0.55 -11.26
N GLU A 16 3.51 -1.60 -11.01
CA GLU A 16 4.90 -1.49 -10.56
C GLU A 16 5.72 -0.60 -11.49
N ALA A 17 6.58 0.23 -10.91
CA ALA A 17 7.47 1.17 -11.57
C ALA A 17 6.79 2.39 -12.22
N GLU A 18 5.46 2.43 -12.30
CA GLU A 18 4.77 3.61 -12.79
C GLU A 18 4.83 4.75 -11.78
N PRO A 19 4.89 6.01 -12.24
CA PRO A 19 4.81 7.15 -11.33
C PRO A 19 3.42 7.27 -10.72
N GLY A 20 3.36 7.81 -9.50
CA GLY A 20 2.10 8.06 -8.84
C GLY A 20 2.30 9.06 -7.72
N ARG A 21 1.22 9.68 -7.26
CA ARG A 21 1.25 10.69 -6.20
C ARG A 21 0.06 10.57 -5.28
N SER A 22 -0.35 9.33 -5.02
CA SER A 22 -1.49 9.09 -4.14
C SER A 22 -1.33 7.75 -3.44
N MET A 23 -2.01 7.64 -2.31
CA MET A 23 -2.21 6.38 -1.63
C MET A 23 -3.69 6.02 -1.63
N PHE A 24 -3.99 4.77 -1.33
CA PHE A 24 -5.36 4.27 -1.33
C PHE A 24 -5.66 3.56 -0.01
N ILE A 25 -6.89 3.73 0.45
CA ILE A 25 -7.43 3.03 1.62
C ILE A 25 -8.53 2.09 1.12
N VAL A 26 -8.48 0.83 1.51
CA VAL A 26 -9.48 -0.15 1.09
C VAL A 26 -10.73 0.01 1.95
N HIS A 27 -11.85 0.34 1.30
CA HIS A 27 -13.15 0.43 1.96
C HIS A 27 -13.93 -0.88 1.84
N ALA A 28 -13.92 -1.49 0.66
CA ALA A 28 -14.62 -2.75 0.40
C ALA A 28 -13.88 -3.53 -0.67
N GLY A 29 -13.99 -4.85 -0.62
CA GLY A 29 -13.36 -5.74 -1.59
C GLY A 29 -12.01 -6.27 -1.15
N LYS A 30 -11.35 -6.99 -2.06
CA LYS A 30 -10.04 -7.61 -1.82
C LYS A 30 -9.13 -7.34 -3.00
N LEU A 31 -7.85 -7.09 -2.72
CA LEU A 31 -6.84 -6.84 -3.73
C LEU A 31 -5.62 -7.71 -3.46
N VAL A 32 -4.81 -7.91 -4.48
CA VAL A 32 -3.54 -8.63 -4.37
C VAL A 32 -2.40 -7.72 -4.80
N VAL A 33 -1.33 -7.74 -4.01
CA VAL A 33 -0.07 -7.04 -4.29
C VAL A 33 0.91 -8.04 -4.86
N SER A 34 1.51 -7.71 -6.00
CA SER A 34 2.51 -8.55 -6.65
C SER A 34 3.68 -7.74 -7.15
N LYS A 35 4.82 -8.41 -7.31
CA LYS A 35 6.04 -7.84 -7.88
C LYS A 35 6.56 -8.75 -8.98
N LEU A 36 7.24 -8.14 -9.94
CA LEU A 36 7.94 -8.87 -10.99
C LEU A 36 9.32 -9.27 -10.47
N GLY A 37 9.60 -10.56 -10.44
CA GLY A 37 10.90 -11.08 -10.06
C GLY A 37 11.91 -10.99 -11.20
N ASP A 38 13.19 -11.26 -10.88
CA ASP A 38 14.31 -11.12 -11.82
C ASP A 38 14.17 -12.01 -13.06
N SER A 39 13.53 -13.14 -12.93
CA SER A 39 13.31 -14.09 -14.04
C SER A 39 12.05 -13.81 -14.87
N GLY A 40 11.38 -12.68 -14.61
CA GLY A 40 10.08 -12.38 -15.21
C GLY A 40 8.91 -13.06 -14.52
N LEU A 41 9.15 -13.78 -13.44
CA LEU A 41 8.10 -14.45 -12.66
C LEU A 41 7.38 -13.43 -11.78
N VAL A 42 6.04 -13.46 -11.82
CA VAL A 42 5.21 -12.61 -10.96
C VAL A 42 5.12 -13.25 -9.58
N ILE A 43 5.53 -12.50 -8.56
CA ILE A 43 5.54 -12.97 -7.17
C ILE A 43 4.42 -12.28 -6.40
N ARG A 44 3.49 -13.06 -5.86
CA ARG A 44 2.45 -12.54 -4.98
C ARG A 44 3.08 -12.19 -3.62
N MET A 45 2.93 -10.93 -3.21
CA MET A 45 3.53 -10.43 -1.97
C MET A 45 2.53 -10.44 -0.81
N ALA A 46 1.29 -10.01 -1.04
CA ALA A 46 0.30 -9.86 0.03
C ALA A 46 -1.11 -9.71 -0.53
N GLY A 47 -2.10 -9.97 0.31
CA GLY A 47 -3.47 -9.59 0.07
C GLY A 47 -3.82 -8.33 0.84
N LEU A 48 -4.75 -7.55 0.33
CA LEU A 48 -5.26 -6.34 0.97
C LEU A 48 -6.76 -6.50 1.24
N GLU A 49 -7.18 -6.11 2.43
CA GLU A 49 -8.56 -6.20 2.90
C GLU A 49 -9.07 -4.83 3.37
N PRO A 50 -10.38 -4.67 3.59
CA PRO A 50 -10.91 -3.41 4.12
C PRO A 50 -10.16 -2.96 5.38
N GLY A 51 -9.81 -1.68 5.41
CA GLY A 51 -9.00 -1.08 6.46
C GLY A 51 -7.51 -0.99 6.13
N ASP A 52 -7.02 -1.78 5.19
CA ASP A 52 -5.63 -1.70 4.74
C ASP A 52 -5.42 -0.49 3.84
N PHE A 53 -4.15 -0.04 3.73
CA PHE A 53 -3.78 1.00 2.77
C PHE A 53 -2.56 0.57 1.96
N PHE A 54 -2.37 1.21 0.82
CA PHE A 54 -1.21 0.97 -0.05
C PHE A 54 -0.87 2.22 -0.86
N GLY A 55 0.34 2.25 -1.41
CA GLY A 55 0.83 3.37 -2.22
C GLY A 55 1.43 4.51 -1.41
N GLU A 56 1.59 4.35 -0.11
CA GLU A 56 2.10 5.36 0.80
C GLU A 56 3.54 5.77 0.49
N MET A 57 4.36 4.86 -0.02
CA MET A 57 5.75 5.18 -0.38
C MET A 57 5.81 6.22 -1.49
N THR A 58 4.92 6.12 -2.46
CA THR A 58 4.80 7.09 -3.54
C THR A 58 4.41 8.46 -3.00
N LEU A 59 3.51 8.49 -2.02
CA LEU A 59 3.00 9.71 -1.43
C LEU A 59 4.04 10.40 -0.54
N ILE A 60 4.72 9.63 0.30
CA ILE A 60 5.64 10.15 1.32
C ILE A 60 7.03 10.39 0.76
N GLU A 61 7.57 9.43 0.00
CA GLU A 61 8.94 9.47 -0.51
C GLU A 61 9.03 9.89 -1.97
N MET A 62 7.88 10.09 -2.63
CA MET A 62 7.81 10.46 -4.06
C MET A 62 8.49 9.43 -4.97
N GLN A 63 8.45 8.17 -4.56
CA GLN A 63 8.97 7.06 -5.34
C GLN A 63 7.93 6.55 -6.35
N ASN A 64 8.39 5.89 -7.40
CA ASN A 64 7.50 5.16 -8.30
C ASN A 64 6.83 4.00 -7.54
N ARG A 65 5.73 3.49 -8.08
CA ARG A 65 5.00 2.38 -7.46
C ARG A 65 5.93 1.19 -7.24
N SER A 66 5.97 0.68 -6.01
CA SER A 66 6.85 -0.42 -5.62
C SER A 66 6.30 -1.79 -6.01
N ALA A 67 5.03 -1.87 -6.37
CA ALA A 67 4.36 -3.12 -6.70
C ALA A 67 3.13 -2.85 -7.56
N THR A 68 2.59 -3.93 -8.13
CA THR A 68 1.31 -3.92 -8.86
C THR A 68 0.21 -4.36 -7.92
N VAL A 69 -0.92 -3.65 -7.94
CA VAL A 69 -2.09 -3.98 -7.12
C VAL A 69 -3.29 -4.19 -8.04
N VAL A 70 -3.89 -5.38 -7.95
CA VAL A 70 -5.00 -5.82 -8.80
C VAL A 70 -6.18 -6.18 -7.92
N ALA A 71 -7.39 -5.81 -8.33
CA ALA A 71 -8.62 -6.16 -7.63
C ALA A 71 -8.96 -7.63 -7.87
N GLU A 72 -9.12 -8.39 -6.79
CA GLU A 72 -9.57 -9.79 -6.84
C GLU A 72 -11.10 -9.92 -6.79
N SER A 73 -11.78 -8.87 -6.33
CA SER A 73 -13.23 -8.79 -6.25
C SER A 73 -13.65 -7.36 -6.57
N PRO A 74 -14.95 -7.08 -6.75
CA PRO A 74 -15.40 -5.70 -6.87
C PRO A 74 -14.92 -4.90 -5.66
N THR A 75 -14.25 -3.78 -5.92
CA THR A 75 -13.48 -3.05 -4.89
C THR A 75 -13.88 -1.59 -4.87
N VAL A 76 -13.96 -1.03 -3.66
CA VAL A 76 -14.14 0.40 -3.42
C VAL A 76 -12.94 0.89 -2.62
N LEU A 77 -12.26 1.90 -3.14
CA LEU A 77 -11.09 2.52 -2.51
C LEU A 77 -11.35 4.00 -2.28
N TYR A 78 -10.68 4.55 -1.28
CA TYR A 78 -10.57 6.00 -1.12
C TYR A 78 -9.15 6.41 -1.48
N GLU A 79 -9.04 7.35 -2.41
CA GLU A 79 -7.75 7.87 -2.88
C GLU A 79 -7.40 9.16 -2.15
N LEU A 80 -6.19 9.22 -1.59
CA LEU A 80 -5.62 10.42 -0.98
C LEU A 80 -4.42 10.84 -1.81
N THR A 81 -4.52 11.98 -2.49
CA THR A 81 -3.43 12.51 -3.30
C THR A 81 -2.45 13.33 -2.46
N ALA A 82 -1.23 13.52 -2.96
CA ALA A 82 -0.25 14.40 -2.32
C ALA A 82 -0.78 15.82 -2.19
N ARG A 83 -1.51 16.30 -3.22
CA ARG A 83 -2.15 17.62 -3.20
C ARG A 83 -3.15 17.74 -2.05
N ASN A 84 -4.00 16.73 -1.86
CA ASN A 84 -5.01 16.73 -0.80
C ASN A 84 -4.36 16.63 0.58
N LEU A 85 -3.28 15.85 0.70
CA LEU A 85 -2.54 15.77 1.95
C LEU A 85 -1.92 17.12 2.32
N TYR A 86 -1.37 17.83 1.33
CA TYR A 86 -0.81 19.17 1.54
C TYR A 86 -1.90 20.18 1.93
N ALA A 87 -3.07 20.10 1.28
CA ALA A 87 -4.21 20.95 1.63
C ALA A 87 -4.67 20.70 3.07
N CYS A 88 -4.66 19.45 3.51
CA CYS A 88 -4.97 19.09 4.89
C CYS A 88 -3.95 19.71 5.87
N TYR A 89 -2.68 19.65 5.55
CA TYR A 89 -1.62 20.27 6.34
C TYR A 89 -1.87 21.77 6.54
N LYS A 90 -2.25 22.46 5.48
CA LYS A 90 -2.52 23.92 5.53
C LYS A 90 -3.80 24.26 6.30
N ALA A 91 -4.84 23.43 6.15
CA ALA A 91 -6.14 23.72 6.76
C ALA A 91 -6.21 23.29 8.22
N ASP A 92 -5.60 22.16 8.58
CA ASP A 92 -5.67 21.58 9.91
C ASP A 92 -4.44 20.70 10.15
N VAL A 93 -3.39 21.29 10.71
CA VAL A 93 -2.13 20.60 10.96
C VAL A 93 -2.31 19.42 11.94
N HIS A 94 -3.25 19.52 12.86
CA HIS A 94 -3.53 18.44 13.82
C HIS A 94 -4.06 17.20 13.10
N ALA A 95 -5.02 17.39 12.19
CA ALA A 95 -5.54 16.30 11.37
C ALA A 95 -4.44 15.68 10.50
N TYR A 96 -3.58 16.51 9.92
CA TYR A 96 -2.43 16.04 9.15
C TYR A 96 -1.51 15.15 9.98
N VAL A 97 -1.17 15.59 11.20
CA VAL A 97 -0.32 14.81 12.12
C VAL A 97 -0.97 13.46 12.43
N MET A 98 -2.27 13.41 12.67
CA MET A 98 -2.98 12.16 12.95
C MET A 98 -2.91 11.19 11.77
N VAL A 99 -3.09 11.68 10.55
CA VAL A 99 -2.99 10.85 9.34
C VAL A 99 -1.58 10.26 9.22
N ILE A 100 -0.55 11.09 9.37
CA ILE A 100 0.85 10.65 9.27
C ILE A 100 1.17 9.64 10.38
N GLN A 101 0.72 9.87 11.60
CA GLN A 101 0.94 8.94 12.71
C GLN A 101 0.28 7.58 12.46
N ASN A 102 -0.93 7.57 11.90
CA ASN A 102 -1.62 6.32 11.57
C ASN A 102 -0.88 5.54 10.50
N ILE A 103 -0.37 6.23 9.48
CA ILE A 103 0.45 5.61 8.43
C ILE A 103 1.72 5.01 9.06
N ASN A 104 2.40 5.78 9.90
CA ASN A 104 3.63 5.33 10.56
C ASN A 104 3.40 4.08 11.42
N ARG A 105 2.31 4.04 12.17
CA ARG A 105 1.98 2.87 13.00
C ARG A 105 1.81 1.61 12.15
N GLU A 106 1.11 1.71 11.03
CA GLU A 106 0.91 0.58 10.15
C GLU A 106 2.22 0.14 9.49
N LEU A 107 3.05 1.09 9.08
CA LEU A 107 4.37 0.78 8.53
C LEU A 107 5.25 0.09 9.57
N CYS A 108 5.20 0.52 10.83
CA CYS A 108 5.92 -0.14 11.91
C CYS A 108 5.45 -1.58 12.13
N ARG A 109 4.13 -1.82 12.06
CA ARG A 109 3.59 -3.18 12.17
C ARG A 109 4.06 -4.06 11.02
N ARG A 110 4.05 -3.53 9.79
CA ARG A 110 4.53 -4.27 8.61
C ARG A 110 6.01 -4.58 8.73
N LEU A 111 6.80 -3.63 9.22
CA LEU A 111 8.24 -3.83 9.41
C LEU A 111 8.51 -4.92 10.45
N ARG A 112 7.79 -4.91 11.56
CA ARG A 112 7.93 -5.97 12.58
C ARG A 112 7.57 -7.35 12.04
N ARG A 113 6.49 -7.44 11.25
CA ARG A 113 6.12 -8.72 10.61
C ARG A 113 7.21 -9.20 9.67
N ALA A 114 7.79 -8.29 8.88
CA ALA A 114 8.89 -8.64 7.98
C ALA A 114 10.13 -9.09 8.76
N ASP A 115 10.50 -8.41 9.84
CA ASP A 115 11.63 -8.78 10.69
C ASP A 115 11.41 -10.15 11.32
N ASN A 116 10.22 -10.43 11.83
CA ASN A 116 9.87 -11.73 12.40
C ASN A 116 9.95 -12.83 11.34
N ARG A 117 9.49 -12.55 10.12
CA ARG A 117 9.55 -13.51 9.02
C ARG A 117 10.98 -13.81 8.62
N ILE A 118 11.84 -12.80 8.57
CA ILE A 118 13.26 -12.97 8.28
C ILE A 118 13.91 -13.83 9.36
N ALA A 119 13.62 -13.57 10.64
CA ALA A 119 14.15 -14.36 11.75
C ALA A 119 13.71 -15.82 11.65
N GLU A 120 12.43 -16.08 11.35
CA GLU A 120 11.93 -17.44 11.15
C GLU A 120 12.67 -18.16 10.03
N LEU A 121 12.87 -17.50 8.90
CA LEU A 121 13.56 -18.08 7.75
C LEU A 121 15.02 -18.37 8.06
N GLN A 122 15.69 -17.50 8.81
CA GLN A 122 17.08 -17.73 9.24
C GLN A 122 17.18 -18.91 10.20
N MET A 123 16.23 -19.05 11.11
CA MET A 123 16.18 -20.20 12.03
C MET A 123 15.99 -21.52 11.28
N LEU A 124 15.09 -21.53 10.29
CA LEU A 124 14.88 -22.71 9.45
C LEU A 124 16.14 -23.07 8.67
N HIS A 125 16.84 -22.07 8.15
CA HIS A 125 18.10 -22.29 7.43
C HIS A 125 19.20 -22.83 8.34
N ALA A 126 19.28 -22.34 9.57
CA ALA A 126 20.29 -22.78 10.54
C ALA A 126 20.08 -24.23 10.97
N ARG A 127 18.87 -24.79 10.86
CA ARG A 127 18.56 -26.17 11.20
C ARG A 127 18.89 -27.17 10.10
N GLN A 128 19.19 -26.68 8.92
CA GLN A 128 19.58 -27.51 7.78
C GLN A 128 21.10 -27.71 7.77
#